data_4e4e0da01b1e2533175ae009897706a1
#
_entry.id   4e4e0da01b1e2533175ae009897706a1
#
_cell.length_a   1.000
_cell.length_b   1.000
_cell.length_c   1.000
_cell.angle_alpha   90.00
_cell.angle_beta   90.00
_cell.angle_gamma   90.00
#
_symmetry.space_group_name_H-M   'P 1'
#
loop_
_entity.id
_entity.type
_entity.pdbx_description
1 polymer ?
#
loop_
_entity_poly.entity_id
_entity_poly.type
_entity_poly.pdbx_seq_one_letter_code
_entity_poly.pdbx_strand_id
1 'polypeptide(L)'
;PSATHVRTNHNIPDIFFEQDLVGVLKENGYKTALGGKNHAYLKPADLDFWSEYGHWGKNKKATPAEKETARFLNQQARGQWLEPSPISPEEQHPTKIVNEALAWIEKQKENPFFVWVSFPEPHNPYQVCEPYYSMFSPDKLPVLKTSRKDLAKKGEKYRILAQLEDASCPNLEQDMPRIRANYIG
;
A
#
# COMPACT_ATOMS: atom_id res chain seq x y z
N PRO A 1 -12.08 8.26 -17.67
CA PRO A 1 -12.25 9.55 -16.97
C PRO A 1 -13.40 10.41 -17.54
N SER A 2 -13.58 10.46 -18.87
CA SER A 2 -14.63 11.30 -19.48
C SER A 2 -16.04 10.81 -19.15
N ALA A 3 -16.28 9.51 -19.12
CA ALA A 3 -17.60 8.94 -18.82
C ALA A 3 -17.95 8.97 -17.32
N THR A 4 -16.95 8.75 -16.46
CA THR A 4 -17.17 8.67 -15.00
C THR A 4 -16.80 9.94 -14.26
N HIS A 5 -16.22 10.93 -14.94
CA HIS A 5 -15.65 12.17 -14.36
C HIS A 5 -14.60 11.96 -13.26
N VAL A 6 -14.15 10.74 -13.06
CA VAL A 6 -13.08 10.40 -12.11
C VAL A 6 -11.73 10.75 -12.73
N ARG A 7 -11.08 11.77 -12.21
CA ARG A 7 -9.76 12.23 -12.71
C ARG A 7 -8.59 11.67 -11.91
N THR A 8 -8.80 11.44 -10.62
CA THR A 8 -7.78 10.93 -9.69
C THR A 8 -8.43 10.02 -8.65
N ASN A 9 -7.64 9.24 -7.94
CA ASN A 9 -8.10 8.41 -6.82
C ASN A 9 -8.55 9.20 -5.57
N HIS A 10 -8.57 10.53 -5.63
CA HIS A 10 -9.06 11.41 -4.56
C HIS A 10 -10.44 12.00 -4.85
N ASN A 11 -11.00 11.79 -6.03
CA ASN A 11 -12.25 12.42 -6.48
C ASN A 11 -13.45 11.47 -6.39
N ILE A 12 -13.47 10.58 -5.41
CA ILE A 12 -14.39 9.44 -5.41
C ILE A 12 -15.63 9.58 -4.52
N PRO A 13 -15.74 10.52 -3.56
CA PRO A 13 -16.80 10.46 -2.55
C PRO A 13 -18.24 10.54 -3.08
N ASP A 14 -18.44 11.16 -4.24
CA ASP A 14 -19.77 11.52 -4.75
C ASP A 14 -20.08 10.91 -6.12
N ILE A 15 -19.40 9.82 -6.46
CA ILE A 15 -19.65 9.14 -7.73
C ILE A 15 -20.76 8.13 -7.56
N PHE A 16 -21.74 8.23 -8.42
CA PHE A 16 -22.80 7.25 -8.59
C PHE A 16 -22.56 6.44 -9.87
N PHE A 17 -22.64 5.13 -9.73
CA PHE A 17 -22.65 4.20 -10.85
C PHE A 17 -24.03 3.53 -10.89
N GLU A 18 -24.66 3.50 -12.07
CA GLU A 18 -25.91 2.74 -12.26
C GLU A 18 -25.70 1.26 -11.97
N GLN A 19 -24.52 0.74 -12.32
CA GLN A 19 -24.10 -0.63 -12.07
C GLN A 19 -22.60 -0.67 -11.79
N ASP A 20 -22.22 -1.41 -10.77
CA ASP A 20 -20.81 -1.67 -10.45
C ASP A 20 -20.57 -3.15 -10.15
N LEU A 21 -19.30 -3.54 -10.10
CA LEU A 21 -18.92 -4.93 -9.86
C LEU A 21 -19.49 -5.49 -8.56
N VAL A 22 -19.45 -4.73 -7.49
CA VAL A 22 -19.92 -5.17 -6.16
C VAL A 22 -21.43 -5.38 -6.18
N GLY A 23 -22.18 -4.44 -6.75
CA GLY A 23 -23.63 -4.53 -6.93
C GLY A 23 -24.02 -5.78 -7.73
N VAL A 24 -23.40 -5.99 -8.90
CA VAL A 24 -23.65 -7.18 -9.73
C VAL A 24 -23.36 -8.48 -8.97
N LEU A 25 -22.27 -8.55 -8.23
CA LEU A 25 -21.93 -9.75 -7.45
C LEU A 25 -22.95 -10.03 -6.36
N LYS A 26 -23.38 -9.00 -5.62
CA LYS A 26 -24.41 -9.13 -4.57
C LYS A 26 -25.75 -9.56 -5.12
N GLU A 27 -26.19 -9.00 -6.25
CA GLU A 27 -27.43 -9.39 -6.95
C GLU A 27 -27.38 -10.86 -7.39
N ASN A 28 -26.19 -11.41 -7.65
CA ASN A 28 -26.00 -12.81 -7.99
C ASN A 28 -25.63 -13.70 -6.79
N GLY A 29 -25.91 -13.25 -5.57
CA GLY A 29 -25.80 -14.05 -4.35
C GLY A 29 -24.38 -14.18 -3.77
N TYR A 30 -23.42 -13.42 -4.27
CA TYR A 30 -22.07 -13.40 -3.71
C TYR A 30 -22.02 -12.62 -2.39
N LYS A 31 -21.26 -13.14 -1.44
CA LYS A 31 -20.78 -12.37 -0.29
C LYS A 31 -19.56 -11.57 -0.70
N THR A 32 -19.50 -10.31 -0.27
CA THR A 32 -18.49 -9.35 -0.73
C THR A 32 -17.66 -8.78 0.41
N ALA A 33 -16.36 -8.65 0.20
CA ALA A 33 -15.43 -8.19 1.22
C ALA A 33 -14.33 -7.27 0.68
N LEU A 34 -13.86 -6.36 1.54
CA LEU A 34 -12.62 -5.61 1.35
C LEU A 34 -11.73 -5.79 2.58
N GLY A 35 -10.52 -6.27 2.34
CA GLY A 35 -9.43 -6.27 3.31
C GLY A 35 -8.27 -5.43 2.80
N GLY A 36 -7.92 -4.36 3.52
CA GLY A 36 -6.78 -3.52 3.19
C GLY A 36 -7.11 -2.12 2.70
N LYS A 37 -6.32 -1.60 1.78
CA LYS A 37 -6.40 -0.21 1.33
C LYS A 37 -7.57 0.02 0.38
N ASN A 38 -8.44 0.98 0.72
CA ASN A 38 -9.50 1.43 -0.16
C ASN A 38 -9.10 2.70 -0.92
N HIS A 39 -8.97 2.61 -2.23
CA HIS A 39 -8.88 3.75 -3.15
C HIS A 39 -10.00 3.72 -4.19
N ALA A 40 -11.12 3.08 -3.84
CA ALA A 40 -12.33 3.06 -4.64
C ALA A 40 -13.44 3.92 -3.98
N TYR A 41 -14.59 3.97 -4.63
CA TYR A 41 -15.79 4.65 -4.13
C TYR A 41 -16.53 3.87 -3.03
N LEU A 42 -16.13 2.64 -2.74
CA LEU A 42 -16.79 1.73 -1.81
C LEU A 42 -16.80 2.28 -0.39
N LYS A 43 -17.89 2.03 0.30
CA LYS A 43 -18.12 2.37 1.71
C LYS A 43 -18.36 1.11 2.53
N PRO A 44 -18.18 1.14 3.85
CA PRO A 44 -18.45 -0.03 4.70
C PRO A 44 -19.83 -0.66 4.52
N ALA A 45 -20.85 0.16 4.21
CA ALA A 45 -22.21 -0.32 3.98
C ALA A 45 -22.41 -1.07 2.65
N ASP A 46 -21.49 -0.95 1.73
CA ASP A 46 -21.58 -1.59 0.40
C ASP A 46 -21.18 -3.05 0.43
N LEU A 47 -20.48 -3.50 1.50
CA LEU A 47 -19.85 -4.81 1.59
C LEU A 47 -20.31 -5.58 2.83
N ASP A 48 -20.27 -6.93 2.76
CA ASP A 48 -20.58 -7.79 3.91
C ASP A 48 -19.44 -7.82 4.94
N PHE A 49 -18.21 -7.53 4.50
CA PHE A 49 -17.06 -7.38 5.39
C PHE A 49 -16.18 -6.21 4.94
N TRP A 50 -15.71 -5.46 5.94
CA TRP A 50 -14.86 -4.31 5.74
C TRP A 50 -13.75 -4.25 6.78
N SER A 51 -12.50 -4.29 6.33
CA SER A 51 -11.33 -4.08 7.16
C SER A 51 -10.33 -3.19 6.44
N GLU A 52 -10.44 -1.87 6.68
CA GLU A 52 -9.63 -0.88 5.97
C GLU A 52 -8.30 -0.61 6.68
N TYR A 53 -7.23 -0.62 5.87
CA TYR A 53 -5.88 -0.22 6.23
C TYR A 53 -5.41 0.91 5.33
N GLY A 54 -4.98 2.02 5.94
CA GLY A 54 -4.26 3.08 5.23
C GLY A 54 -2.75 2.82 5.20
N HIS A 55 -1.99 3.75 4.64
CA HIS A 55 -0.52 3.67 4.65
C HIS A 55 0.09 3.65 6.06
N TRP A 56 -0.64 4.13 7.05
CA TRP A 56 -0.19 4.37 8.42
C TRP A 56 -0.97 3.55 9.44
N GLY A 57 -1.54 2.45 9.03
CA GLY A 57 -2.29 1.55 9.89
C GLY A 57 -3.81 1.73 9.86
N LYS A 58 -4.48 1.04 10.76
CA LYS A 58 -5.94 1.04 10.90
C LYS A 58 -6.44 2.33 11.55
N ASN A 59 -7.45 2.95 10.96
CA ASN A 59 -8.11 4.11 11.55
C ASN A 59 -9.04 3.72 12.71
N LYS A 60 -9.06 4.46 13.80
CA LYS A 60 -10.05 4.52 14.88
C LYS A 60 -10.08 3.46 15.99
N LYS A 61 -9.69 2.19 15.78
CA LYS A 61 -9.65 1.15 16.84
C LYS A 61 -8.31 0.40 16.86
N ALA A 62 -7.22 1.11 16.57
CA ALA A 62 -5.91 0.51 16.52
C ALA A 62 -5.44 0.01 17.89
N THR A 63 -4.91 -1.20 17.94
CA THR A 63 -4.22 -1.77 19.09
C THR A 63 -2.96 -0.95 19.44
N PRO A 64 -2.37 -1.11 20.63
CA PRO A 64 -1.09 -0.46 20.94
C PRO A 64 0.01 -0.79 19.93
N ALA A 65 0.12 -2.04 19.46
CA ALA A 65 1.10 -2.47 18.45
C ALA A 65 0.85 -1.77 17.10
N GLU A 66 -0.41 -1.66 16.66
CA GLU A 66 -0.75 -0.93 15.43
C GLU A 66 -0.45 0.56 15.52
N LYS A 67 -0.62 1.17 16.70
CA LYS A 67 -0.25 2.57 16.93
C LYS A 67 1.26 2.76 16.87
N GLU A 68 2.03 1.82 17.42
CA GLU A 68 3.48 1.83 17.35
C GLU A 68 3.97 1.67 15.91
N THR A 69 3.39 0.72 15.16
CA THR A 69 3.65 0.54 13.73
C THR A 69 3.35 1.82 12.94
N ALA A 70 2.18 2.40 13.16
CA ALA A 70 1.77 3.64 12.49
C ALA A 70 2.72 4.81 12.84
N ARG A 71 3.16 4.90 14.09
CA ARG A 71 4.13 5.90 14.54
C ARG A 71 5.46 5.73 13.83
N PHE A 72 5.99 4.51 13.78
CA PHE A 72 7.23 4.19 13.07
C PHE A 72 7.14 4.56 11.59
N LEU A 73 6.10 4.09 10.89
CA LEU A 73 5.90 4.38 9.46
C LEU A 73 5.76 5.88 9.20
N ASN A 74 5.05 6.60 10.06
CA ASN A 74 4.86 8.05 9.92
C ASN A 74 6.17 8.85 10.11
N GLN A 75 7.04 8.40 10.99
CA GLN A 75 8.37 8.99 11.15
C GLN A 75 9.24 8.81 9.88
N GLN A 76 9.00 7.74 9.12
CA GLN A 76 9.71 7.41 7.88
C GLN A 76 9.01 7.91 6.61
N ALA A 77 7.90 8.64 6.71
CA ALA A 77 7.02 8.99 5.59
C ALA A 77 7.71 9.67 4.40
N ARG A 78 8.81 10.39 4.63
CA ARG A 78 9.61 11.06 3.60
C ARG A 78 11.03 10.54 3.50
N GLY A 79 11.45 9.71 4.45
CA GLY A 79 12.76 9.08 4.47
C GLY A 79 12.71 7.65 3.96
N GLN A 80 13.87 7.08 3.81
CA GLN A 80 14.04 5.68 3.53
C GLN A 80 14.61 5.01 4.79
N TRP A 81 14.06 3.87 5.15
CA TRP A 81 14.60 3.09 6.25
C TRP A 81 15.60 2.07 5.70
N LEU A 82 16.85 2.15 6.14
CA LEU A 82 17.93 1.35 5.59
C LEU A 82 18.21 0.09 6.41
N GLU A 83 17.84 0.09 7.69
CA GLU A 83 17.98 -1.05 8.59
C GLU A 83 16.79 -2.00 8.50
N PRO A 84 16.88 -3.23 9.03
CA PRO A 84 15.71 -4.09 9.17
C PRO A 84 14.62 -3.38 9.98
N SER A 85 13.38 -3.45 9.52
CA SER A 85 12.25 -2.91 10.27
C SER A 85 12.15 -3.58 11.65
N PRO A 86 11.96 -2.82 12.74
CA PRO A 86 11.75 -3.39 14.08
C PRO A 86 10.38 -4.06 14.25
N ILE A 87 9.48 -3.90 13.25
CA ILE A 87 8.13 -4.46 13.27
C ILE A 87 8.20 -5.90 12.78
N SER A 88 7.74 -6.85 13.58
CA SER A 88 7.77 -8.26 13.21
C SER A 88 6.90 -8.59 11.99
N PRO A 89 7.15 -9.69 11.28
CA PRO A 89 6.33 -10.11 10.13
C PRO A 89 4.83 -10.21 10.45
N GLU A 90 4.48 -10.68 11.66
CA GLU A 90 3.11 -10.86 12.12
C GLU A 90 2.38 -9.54 12.33
N GLU A 91 3.13 -8.50 12.67
CA GLU A 91 2.62 -7.14 12.91
C GLU A 91 2.59 -6.28 11.65
N GLN A 92 3.18 -6.74 10.54
CA GLN A 92 3.12 -6.04 9.25
C GLN A 92 1.68 -6.01 8.69
N HIS A 93 1.34 -4.92 8.01
CA HIS A 93 -0.01 -4.76 7.45
C HIS A 93 -0.40 -5.89 6.49
N PRO A 94 0.45 -6.34 5.56
CA PRO A 94 0.08 -7.44 4.66
C PRO A 94 -0.34 -8.70 5.40
N THR A 95 0.39 -9.10 6.45
CA THR A 95 0.06 -10.27 7.26
C THR A 95 -1.29 -10.13 7.95
N LYS A 96 -1.55 -8.98 8.57
CA LYS A 96 -2.84 -8.70 9.23
C LYS A 96 -4.00 -8.71 8.25
N ILE A 97 -3.83 -8.06 7.10
CA ILE A 97 -4.86 -8.01 6.04
C ILE A 97 -5.20 -9.41 5.56
N VAL A 98 -4.18 -10.24 5.30
CA VAL A 98 -4.37 -11.64 4.86
C VAL A 98 -5.09 -12.46 5.94
N ASN A 99 -4.65 -12.38 7.20
CA ASN A 99 -5.26 -13.13 8.29
C ASN A 99 -6.73 -12.77 8.51
N GLU A 100 -7.08 -11.49 8.43
CA GLU A 100 -8.47 -11.04 8.54
C GLU A 100 -9.32 -11.51 7.35
N ALA A 101 -8.76 -11.46 6.14
CA ALA A 101 -9.44 -11.95 4.93
C ALA A 101 -9.69 -13.47 5.01
N LEU A 102 -8.68 -14.25 5.41
CA LEU A 102 -8.82 -15.70 5.59
C LEU A 102 -9.85 -16.05 6.67
N ALA A 103 -9.82 -15.37 7.82
CA ALA A 103 -10.81 -15.59 8.87
C ALA A 103 -12.23 -15.25 8.43
N TRP A 104 -12.41 -14.32 7.50
CA TRP A 104 -13.71 -14.03 6.91
C TRP A 104 -14.10 -15.09 5.87
N ILE A 105 -13.19 -15.49 4.99
CA ILE A 105 -13.42 -16.53 3.97
C ILE A 105 -13.88 -17.85 4.61
N GLU A 106 -13.24 -18.25 5.70
CA GLU A 106 -13.62 -19.49 6.43
C GLU A 106 -15.06 -19.52 6.89
N LYS A 107 -15.68 -18.36 7.10
CA LYS A 107 -17.10 -18.24 7.48
C LYS A 107 -18.06 -18.33 6.30
N GLN A 108 -17.54 -18.30 5.05
CA GLN A 108 -18.37 -18.27 3.83
C GLN A 108 -18.51 -19.65 3.17
N LYS A 109 -18.30 -20.76 3.90
CA LYS A 109 -18.23 -22.14 3.37
C LYS A 109 -19.36 -22.54 2.39
N GLU A 110 -20.55 -22.02 2.60
CA GLU A 110 -21.75 -22.34 1.82
C GLU A 110 -22.13 -21.27 0.78
N ASN A 111 -21.42 -20.16 0.75
CA ASN A 111 -21.76 -19.03 -0.13
C ASN A 111 -20.64 -18.77 -1.14
N PRO A 112 -20.98 -18.45 -2.39
CA PRO A 112 -19.99 -17.85 -3.28
C PRO A 112 -19.55 -16.52 -2.69
N PHE A 113 -18.26 -16.21 -2.82
CA PHE A 113 -17.74 -14.95 -2.28
C PHE A 113 -16.77 -14.27 -3.25
N PHE A 114 -16.67 -12.97 -3.09
CA PHE A 114 -15.67 -12.13 -3.70
C PHE A 114 -14.95 -11.35 -2.59
N VAL A 115 -13.64 -11.44 -2.54
CA VAL A 115 -12.83 -10.65 -1.62
C VAL A 115 -11.79 -9.85 -2.39
N TRP A 116 -11.78 -8.54 -2.13
CA TRP A 116 -10.74 -7.63 -2.61
C TRP A 116 -9.71 -7.45 -1.51
N VAL A 117 -8.55 -8.09 -1.68
CA VAL A 117 -7.38 -7.90 -0.80
C VAL A 117 -6.46 -6.88 -1.44
N SER A 118 -6.24 -5.77 -0.75
CA SER A 118 -5.48 -4.63 -1.26
C SER A 118 -4.43 -4.18 -0.24
N PHE A 119 -3.16 -4.35 -0.60
CA PHE A 119 -2.05 -3.98 0.28
C PHE A 119 -1.66 -2.51 0.09
N PRO A 120 -1.33 -1.77 1.17
CA PRO A 120 -0.66 -0.48 1.07
C PRO A 120 0.73 -0.59 0.44
N GLU A 121 1.44 -1.68 0.72
CA GLU A 121 2.77 -1.99 0.18
C GLU A 121 2.69 -2.34 -1.33
N PRO A 122 3.72 -2.05 -2.09
CA PRO A 122 5.03 -1.48 -1.74
C PRO A 122 5.06 0.06 -1.82
N HIS A 123 4.12 0.76 -1.21
CA HIS A 123 4.20 2.22 -1.07
C HIS A 123 5.33 2.61 -0.10
N ASN A 124 6.03 3.72 -0.36
CA ASN A 124 7.01 4.23 0.58
C ASN A 124 6.37 4.57 1.96
N PRO A 125 7.14 4.48 3.08
CA PRO A 125 8.56 4.16 3.18
C PRO A 125 8.85 2.69 2.84
N TYR A 126 9.93 2.45 2.09
CA TYR A 126 10.35 1.10 1.71
C TYR A 126 11.08 0.44 2.87
N GLN A 127 10.33 0.01 3.87
CA GLN A 127 10.83 -0.71 5.04
C GLN A 127 10.44 -2.19 4.94
N VAL A 128 11.30 -3.05 5.42
CA VAL A 128 11.09 -4.50 5.42
C VAL A 128 11.76 -5.11 6.66
N CYS A 129 11.10 -6.09 7.27
CA CYS A 129 11.63 -6.81 8.42
C CYS A 129 12.43 -8.06 8.01
N GLU A 130 13.17 -8.64 8.94
CA GLU A 130 13.71 -9.99 8.76
C GLU A 130 12.58 -11.03 8.73
N PRO A 131 12.68 -12.12 7.94
CA PRO A 131 13.87 -12.51 7.15
C PRO A 131 13.95 -11.86 5.76
N TYR A 132 12.96 -11.10 5.35
CA TYR A 132 12.84 -10.53 4.00
C TYR A 132 13.91 -9.48 3.70
N TYR A 133 14.35 -8.73 4.71
CA TYR A 133 15.44 -7.77 4.58
C TYR A 133 16.75 -8.40 4.09
N SER A 134 17.12 -9.56 4.65
CA SER A 134 18.33 -10.29 4.28
C SER A 134 18.18 -11.13 3.02
N MET A 135 16.95 -11.36 2.55
CA MET A 135 16.68 -12.20 1.39
C MET A 135 17.25 -11.61 0.09
N PHE A 136 17.27 -10.28 -0.03
CA PHE A 136 17.75 -9.58 -1.21
C PHE A 136 18.99 -8.74 -0.89
N SER A 137 20.16 -9.21 -1.36
CA SER A 137 21.41 -8.46 -1.22
C SER A 137 21.43 -7.28 -2.20
N PRO A 138 21.71 -6.04 -1.74
CA PRO A 138 21.83 -4.86 -2.61
C PRO A 138 22.81 -5.05 -3.76
N ASP A 139 23.95 -5.74 -3.50
CA ASP A 139 25.02 -5.93 -4.48
C ASP A 139 24.67 -6.91 -5.61
N LYS A 140 23.62 -7.72 -5.40
CA LYS A 140 23.16 -8.70 -6.40
C LYS A 140 22.03 -8.18 -7.29
N LEU A 141 21.56 -6.97 -7.05
CA LEU A 141 20.47 -6.40 -7.83
C LEU A 141 20.97 -5.93 -9.20
N PRO A 142 20.16 -6.05 -10.25
CA PRO A 142 20.49 -5.51 -11.56
C PRO A 142 20.80 -4.01 -11.48
N VAL A 143 21.77 -3.57 -12.28
CA VAL A 143 22.10 -2.14 -12.40
C VAL A 143 20.89 -1.37 -12.95
N LEU A 144 20.64 -0.18 -12.41
CA LEU A 144 19.60 0.70 -12.95
C LEU A 144 19.98 1.15 -14.37
N LYS A 145 19.01 1.08 -15.27
CA LYS A 145 19.16 1.56 -16.66
C LYS A 145 18.95 3.09 -16.77
N THR A 146 18.51 3.73 -15.71
CA THR A 146 18.23 5.18 -15.63
C THR A 146 19.11 5.81 -14.57
N SER A 147 19.39 7.10 -14.74
CA SER A 147 20.17 7.90 -13.80
C SER A 147 19.51 9.27 -13.59
N ARG A 148 19.98 10.02 -12.61
CA ARG A 148 19.52 11.41 -12.40
C ARG A 148 19.73 12.31 -13.61
N LYS A 149 20.73 12.05 -14.46
CA LYS A 149 20.94 12.77 -15.72
C LYS A 149 19.74 12.69 -16.66
N ASP A 150 18.95 11.62 -16.56
CA ASP A 150 17.74 11.45 -17.38
C ASP A 150 16.62 12.40 -16.95
N LEU A 151 16.67 12.96 -15.73
CA LEU A 151 15.72 13.97 -15.26
C LEU A 151 15.81 15.26 -16.06
N ALA A 152 16.99 15.60 -16.58
CA ALA A 152 17.19 16.78 -17.44
C ALA A 152 16.34 16.74 -18.73
N LYS A 153 15.93 15.54 -19.15
CA LYS A 153 15.06 15.31 -20.32
C LYS A 153 13.58 15.44 -19.99
N LYS A 154 13.22 15.61 -18.70
CA LYS A 154 11.85 15.71 -18.22
C LYS A 154 11.49 17.18 -17.91
N GLY A 155 10.18 17.44 -17.81
CA GLY A 155 9.70 18.79 -17.52
C GLY A 155 10.04 19.30 -16.12
N GLU A 156 9.84 20.58 -15.90
CA GLU A 156 10.15 21.35 -14.68
C GLU A 156 9.67 20.69 -13.39
N LYS A 157 8.48 20.08 -13.42
CA LYS A 157 7.94 19.34 -12.27
C LYS A 157 8.92 18.30 -11.71
N TYR A 158 9.60 17.55 -12.58
CA TYR A 158 10.53 16.51 -12.15
C TYR A 158 11.82 17.07 -11.59
N ARG A 159 12.25 18.24 -12.07
CA ARG A 159 13.38 18.96 -11.52
C ARG A 159 13.10 19.44 -10.08
N ILE A 160 11.92 20.00 -9.85
CA ILE A 160 11.49 20.42 -8.51
C ILE A 160 11.38 19.22 -7.56
N LEU A 161 10.76 18.12 -8.02
CA LEU A 161 10.67 16.91 -7.22
C LEU A 161 12.04 16.36 -6.84
N ALA A 162 13.01 16.36 -7.76
CA ALA A 162 14.37 15.91 -7.48
C ALA A 162 15.06 16.80 -6.42
N GLN A 163 14.86 18.12 -6.48
CA GLN A 163 15.39 19.03 -5.45
C GLN A 163 14.79 18.78 -4.07
N LEU A 164 13.50 18.50 -4.01
CA LEU A 164 12.82 18.16 -2.75
C LEU A 164 13.30 16.81 -2.19
N GLU A 165 13.55 15.83 -3.06
CA GLU A 165 14.14 14.55 -2.67
C GLU A 165 15.56 14.72 -2.14
N ASP A 166 16.39 15.51 -2.80
CA ASP A 166 17.76 15.78 -2.34
C ASP A 166 17.79 16.44 -0.96
N ALA A 167 16.88 17.35 -0.70
CA ALA A 167 16.76 18.00 0.59
C ALA A 167 16.28 17.01 1.69
N SER A 168 15.50 16.01 1.34
CA SER A 168 14.94 15.02 2.27
C SER A 168 15.83 13.80 2.47
N CYS A 169 16.56 13.40 1.42
CA CYS A 169 17.39 12.21 1.36
C CYS A 169 18.74 12.54 0.71
N PRO A 170 19.66 13.20 1.41
CA PRO A 170 20.91 13.71 0.82
C PRO A 170 21.83 12.60 0.28
N ASN A 171 21.70 11.38 0.75
CA ASN A 171 22.50 10.23 0.33
C ASN A 171 21.73 9.28 -0.63
N LEU A 172 20.66 9.74 -1.24
CA LEU A 172 19.73 8.87 -1.99
C LEU A 172 20.42 7.98 -3.04
N GLU A 173 21.38 8.49 -3.78
CA GLU A 173 22.09 7.68 -4.80
C GLU A 173 22.92 6.55 -4.17
N GLN A 174 23.55 6.83 -3.03
CA GLN A 174 24.33 5.87 -2.28
C GLN A 174 23.45 4.80 -1.63
N ASP A 175 22.28 5.20 -1.12
CA ASP A 175 21.33 4.35 -0.42
C ASP A 175 20.43 3.54 -1.38
N MET A 176 20.35 3.95 -2.65
CA MET A 176 19.47 3.37 -3.66
C MET A 176 19.55 1.84 -3.78
N PRO A 177 20.73 1.19 -3.75
CA PRO A 177 20.78 -0.27 -3.78
C PRO A 177 20.02 -0.92 -2.61
N ARG A 178 20.16 -0.39 -1.38
CA ARG A 178 19.45 -0.90 -0.20
C ARG A 178 17.94 -0.60 -0.27
N ILE A 179 17.58 0.59 -0.69
CA ILE A 179 16.16 0.97 -0.88
C ILE A 179 15.48 0.03 -1.88
N ARG A 180 16.14 -0.30 -2.98
CA ARG A 180 15.63 -1.25 -3.98
C ARG A 180 15.51 -2.66 -3.43
N ALA A 181 16.46 -3.11 -2.63
CA ALA A 181 16.39 -4.41 -1.99
C ALA A 181 15.20 -4.48 -1.00
N ASN A 182 14.96 -3.41 -0.24
CA ASN A 182 13.81 -3.30 0.65
C ASN A 182 12.46 -3.28 -0.12
N TYR A 183 12.43 -2.67 -1.32
CA TYR A 183 11.22 -2.67 -2.16
C TYR A 183 10.86 -4.07 -2.67
N ILE A 184 11.84 -4.95 -2.84
CA ILE A 184 11.66 -6.31 -3.35
C ILE A 184 11.32 -7.28 -2.22
N GLY A 185 11.89 -7.07 -1.05
CA GLY A 185 11.64 -7.87 0.17
C GLY A 185 10.27 -7.62 0.76
#